data_6d79bd0f07239b5ba9c096d11f4a7141
#
_entry.id   6d79bd0f07239b5ba9c096d11f4a7141
#
_cell.length_a   1.000
_cell.length_b   1.000
_cell.length_c   1.000
_cell.angle_alpha   90.00
_cell.angle_beta   90.00
_cell.angle_gamma   90.00
#
_symmetry.space_group_name_H-M   'P 1'
#
loop_
_entity.id
_entity.type
_entity.pdbx_description
1 polymer ?
#
loop_
_entity_poly.entity_id
_entity_poly.type
_entity_poly.pdbx_seq_one_letter_code
_entity_poly.pdbx_strand_id
1 'polypeptide(L)'
;EKSGYAYDIVTDEELHLEGVAAIKNYPAVLTGTHPEYHTLESWQAFADYKENGGRLCYLGGNGFYWRIAVHPDTTGILEIRRAESGIRVWASEPGEYYNAFDGQYGGLWTRNGRPPQQLVGVGFTSQGDFVGSYYRKQSGAADPRASWIFKDLTEEILGDFGLSGGGAAGFEIDRAEPRFGTPTNALIVASSEGHSDYFMPVPE
;
A
#
# COMPACT_ATOMS: atom_id res chain seq x y z
N GLU A 1 6.64 -19.26 -9.15
CA GLU A 1 6.91 -20.66 -9.62
C GLU A 1 7.28 -20.71 -11.11
N LYS A 2 6.48 -20.15 -12.00
CA LYS A 2 6.73 -20.22 -13.45
C LYS A 2 8.06 -19.59 -13.89
N SER A 3 8.56 -18.60 -13.15
CA SER A 3 9.81 -17.90 -13.45
C SER A 3 11.04 -18.51 -12.79
N GLY A 4 10.88 -19.57 -11.99
CA GLY A 4 11.98 -20.31 -11.36
C GLY A 4 12.63 -19.61 -10.17
N TYR A 5 12.08 -18.51 -9.66
CA TYR A 5 12.58 -17.86 -8.45
C TYR A 5 12.17 -18.66 -7.22
N ALA A 6 13.09 -18.80 -6.28
CA ALA A 6 12.78 -19.30 -4.95
C ALA A 6 12.13 -18.16 -4.13
N TYR A 7 11.08 -18.49 -3.42
CA TYR A 7 10.38 -17.56 -2.53
C TYR A 7 9.72 -18.31 -1.37
N ASP A 8 9.52 -17.60 -0.29
CA ASP A 8 8.69 -18.04 0.84
C ASP A 8 7.47 -17.12 0.94
N ILE A 9 6.44 -17.61 1.58
CA ILE A 9 5.23 -16.84 1.86
C ILE A 9 5.17 -16.61 3.36
N VAL A 10 5.01 -15.36 3.76
CA VAL A 10 4.75 -14.93 5.13
C VAL A 10 3.34 -14.35 5.17
N THR A 11 2.53 -14.82 6.09
CA THR A 11 1.16 -14.34 6.29
C THR A 11 1.14 -13.05 7.11
N ASP A 12 0.05 -12.28 7.02
CA ASP A 12 -0.16 -11.09 7.85
C ASP A 12 -0.21 -11.46 9.34
N GLU A 13 -0.71 -12.65 9.69
CA GLU A 13 -0.73 -13.15 11.05
C GLU A 13 0.69 -13.45 11.57
N GLU A 14 1.53 -14.11 10.79
CA GLU A 14 2.95 -14.33 11.14
C GLU A 14 3.67 -13.00 11.29
N LEU A 15 3.43 -12.06 10.39
CA LEU A 15 4.04 -10.74 10.47
C LEU A 15 3.57 -9.96 11.71
N HIS A 16 2.31 -10.10 12.10
CA HIS A 16 1.79 -9.54 13.35
C HIS A 16 2.46 -10.15 14.58
N LEU A 17 2.59 -11.47 14.61
CA LEU A 17 3.10 -12.21 15.77
C LEU A 17 4.61 -12.11 15.93
N GLU A 18 5.36 -12.19 14.84
CA GLU A 18 6.82 -12.28 14.84
C GLU A 18 7.51 -10.94 14.53
N GLY A 19 6.76 -9.97 14.05
CA GLY A 19 7.28 -8.67 13.67
C GLY A 19 8.34 -8.77 12.58
N VAL A 20 9.36 -7.90 12.66
CA VAL A 20 10.45 -7.88 11.67
C VAL A 20 11.23 -9.19 11.61
N ALA A 21 11.17 -10.03 12.63
CA ALA A 21 11.88 -11.32 12.63
C ALA A 21 11.40 -12.25 11.51
N ALA A 22 10.12 -12.16 11.14
CA ALA A 22 9.52 -12.93 10.05
C ALA A 22 10.16 -12.60 8.67
N ILE A 23 10.61 -11.36 8.47
CA ILE A 23 11.02 -10.86 7.16
C ILE A 23 12.48 -10.38 7.07
N LYS A 24 13.17 -10.14 8.17
CA LYS A 24 14.49 -9.47 8.19
C LYS A 24 15.59 -10.16 7.40
N ASN A 25 15.47 -11.46 7.17
CA ASN A 25 16.50 -12.26 6.49
C ASN A 25 16.30 -12.32 4.97
N TYR A 26 15.21 -11.79 4.45
CA TYR A 26 14.95 -11.77 3.01
C TYR A 26 15.61 -10.57 2.33
N PRO A 27 16.25 -10.76 1.18
CA PRO A 27 16.89 -9.66 0.44
C PRO A 27 15.87 -8.69 -0.16
N ALA A 28 14.64 -9.15 -0.40
CA ALA A 28 13.52 -8.35 -0.85
C ALA A 28 12.20 -8.93 -0.30
N VAL A 29 11.30 -8.07 0.05
CA VAL A 29 9.92 -8.40 0.47
C VAL A 29 8.95 -7.73 -0.48
N LEU A 30 8.01 -8.51 -1.01
CA LEU A 30 6.96 -8.05 -1.88
C LEU A 30 5.63 -8.15 -1.13
N THR A 31 4.85 -7.09 -1.15
CA THR A 31 3.47 -7.16 -0.64
C THR A 31 2.57 -7.91 -1.61
N GLY A 32 1.42 -8.36 -1.13
CA GLY A 32 0.31 -8.77 -1.98
C GLY A 32 -0.25 -7.59 -2.78
N THR A 33 -1.23 -7.86 -3.61
CA THR A 33 -1.83 -6.87 -4.52
C THR A 33 -2.72 -5.84 -3.82
N HIS A 34 -3.09 -6.06 -2.55
CA HIS A 34 -4.01 -5.20 -1.81
C HIS A 34 -3.73 -5.21 -0.29
N PRO A 35 -2.57 -4.70 0.18
CA PRO A 35 -2.19 -4.71 1.59
C PRO A 35 -2.82 -3.52 2.34
N GLU A 36 -4.14 -3.48 2.41
CA GLU A 36 -4.92 -2.36 2.92
C GLU A 36 -4.96 -2.30 4.45
N TYR A 37 -4.97 -3.47 5.11
CA TYR A 37 -5.27 -3.62 6.53
C TYR A 37 -4.04 -4.09 7.30
N HIS A 38 -3.59 -3.30 8.28
CA HIS A 38 -2.42 -3.63 9.08
C HIS A 38 -2.65 -3.39 10.58
N THR A 39 -2.10 -4.26 11.39
CA THR A 39 -1.91 -4.01 12.82
C THR A 39 -0.72 -3.06 13.03
N LEU A 40 -0.55 -2.56 14.25
CA LEU A 40 0.64 -1.76 14.60
C LEU A 40 1.93 -2.60 14.41
N GLU A 41 1.89 -3.86 14.83
CA GLU A 41 3.01 -4.79 14.77
C GLU A 41 3.44 -5.05 13.33
N SER A 42 2.50 -5.37 12.44
CA SER A 42 2.81 -5.60 11.02
C SER A 42 3.29 -4.34 10.32
N TRP A 43 2.68 -3.18 10.60
CA TRP A 43 3.15 -1.90 10.07
C TRP A 43 4.59 -1.60 10.52
N GLN A 44 4.87 -1.79 11.82
CA GLN A 44 6.20 -1.57 12.39
C GLN A 44 7.23 -2.54 11.82
N ALA A 45 6.86 -3.80 11.58
CA ALA A 45 7.73 -4.79 10.98
C ALA A 45 8.25 -4.36 9.60
N PHE A 46 7.38 -3.81 8.76
CA PHE A 46 7.80 -3.26 7.46
C PHE A 46 8.67 -2.02 7.60
N ALA A 47 8.36 -1.14 8.56
CA ALA A 47 9.18 0.04 8.82
C ALA A 47 10.59 -0.34 9.27
N ASP A 48 10.69 -1.23 10.25
CA ASP A 48 11.97 -1.73 10.77
C ASP A 48 12.78 -2.45 9.68
N TYR A 49 12.12 -3.27 8.85
CA TYR A 49 12.76 -3.94 7.73
C TYR A 49 13.38 -2.93 6.75
N LYS A 50 12.64 -1.89 6.37
CA LYS A 50 13.12 -0.83 5.49
C LYS A 50 14.26 -0.03 6.12
N GLU A 51 14.14 0.36 7.38
CA GLU A 51 15.15 1.12 8.10
C GLU A 51 16.48 0.34 8.23
N ASN A 52 16.41 -0.97 8.32
CA ASN A 52 17.57 -1.86 8.33
C ASN A 52 18.11 -2.19 6.92
N GLY A 53 17.68 -1.47 5.90
CA GLY A 53 18.17 -1.59 4.53
C GLY A 53 17.48 -2.68 3.69
N GLY A 54 16.37 -3.21 4.16
CA GLY A 54 15.52 -4.14 3.40
C GLY A 54 14.88 -3.48 2.18
N ARG A 55 14.68 -4.27 1.14
CA ARG A 55 14.03 -3.83 -0.11
C ARG A 55 12.56 -4.21 -0.08
N LEU A 56 11.72 -3.23 0.25
CA LEU A 56 10.27 -3.40 0.23
C LEU A 56 9.71 -3.02 -1.14
N CYS A 57 9.03 -3.95 -1.78
CA CYS A 57 8.29 -3.75 -3.02
C CYS A 57 6.79 -3.75 -2.72
N TYR A 58 6.20 -2.59 -2.69
CA TYR A 58 4.76 -2.41 -2.56
C TYR A 58 4.12 -2.51 -3.95
N LEU A 59 3.30 -3.54 -4.18
CA LEU A 59 2.74 -3.90 -5.48
C LEU A 59 1.20 -3.83 -5.46
N GLY A 60 0.66 -2.70 -5.04
CA GLY A 60 -0.79 -2.56 -4.96
C GLY A 60 -1.26 -1.10 -4.99
N GLY A 61 -2.54 -0.90 -4.81
CA GLY A 61 -3.17 0.37 -4.50
C GLY A 61 -3.87 0.31 -3.15
N ASN A 62 -4.08 1.48 -2.51
CA ASN A 62 -4.75 1.60 -1.22
C ASN A 62 -4.09 0.76 -0.10
N GLY A 63 -2.78 0.61 -0.13
CA GLY A 63 -2.05 -0.14 0.90
C GLY A 63 -1.83 0.67 2.17
N PHE A 64 -1.70 -0.04 3.31
CA PHE A 64 -1.41 0.54 4.63
C PHE A 64 -2.43 1.63 5.03
N TYR A 65 -3.70 1.40 4.69
CA TYR A 65 -4.74 2.41 4.81
C TYR A 65 -5.47 2.32 6.15
N TRP A 66 -6.02 1.13 6.48
CA TRP A 66 -6.78 0.90 7.71
C TRP A 66 -5.94 0.26 8.80
N ARG A 67 -6.03 0.83 10.00
CA ARG A 67 -5.56 0.17 11.20
C ARG A 67 -6.58 -0.85 11.67
N ILE A 68 -6.11 -2.07 11.91
CA ILE A 68 -6.87 -3.16 12.53
C ILE A 68 -6.24 -3.57 13.86
N ALA A 69 -7.03 -4.25 14.70
CA ALA A 69 -6.56 -4.96 15.87
C ALA A 69 -6.89 -6.44 15.75
N VAL A 70 -6.05 -7.29 16.32
CA VAL A 70 -6.25 -8.73 16.41
C VAL A 70 -6.66 -9.07 17.83
N HIS A 71 -7.57 -10.05 17.99
CA HIS A 71 -8.01 -10.49 19.30
C HIS A 71 -6.83 -11.12 20.05
N PRO A 72 -6.54 -10.68 21.31
CA PRO A 72 -5.33 -11.09 21.99
C PRO A 72 -5.28 -12.59 22.34
N ASP A 73 -6.43 -13.21 22.57
CA ASP A 73 -6.52 -14.59 23.06
C ASP A 73 -7.12 -15.57 22.04
N THR A 74 -7.58 -15.09 20.89
CA THR A 74 -8.28 -15.93 19.90
C THR A 74 -7.77 -15.63 18.50
N THR A 75 -7.07 -16.59 17.92
CA THR A 75 -6.56 -16.50 16.55
C THR A 75 -7.68 -16.34 15.52
N GLY A 76 -7.40 -15.63 14.44
CA GLY A 76 -8.32 -15.46 13.32
C GLY A 76 -9.48 -14.48 13.54
N ILE A 77 -9.51 -13.77 14.67
CA ILE A 77 -10.49 -12.71 14.92
C ILE A 77 -9.79 -11.36 14.84
N LEU A 78 -10.28 -10.50 13.96
CA LEU A 78 -9.80 -9.14 13.80
C LEU A 78 -10.93 -8.12 13.93
N GLU A 79 -10.58 -6.91 14.33
CA GLU A 79 -11.46 -5.77 14.46
C GLU A 79 -11.00 -4.64 13.57
N ILE A 80 -11.96 -4.00 12.90
CA ILE A 80 -11.74 -2.78 12.13
C ILE A 80 -12.78 -1.72 12.50
N ARG A 81 -12.33 -0.47 12.68
CA ARG A 81 -13.17 0.70 12.93
C ARG A 81 -13.08 1.68 11.77
N ARG A 82 -14.11 1.73 10.94
CA ARG A 82 -14.16 2.57 9.72
C ARG A 82 -15.01 3.82 9.92
N ALA A 83 -14.92 4.44 11.09
CA ALA A 83 -15.82 5.51 11.50
C ALA A 83 -15.47 6.89 10.96
N GLU A 84 -14.30 7.13 10.41
CA GLU A 84 -13.82 8.51 10.25
C GLU A 84 -13.49 8.94 8.87
N SER A 85 -13.26 8.38 7.94
CA SER A 85 -12.88 8.88 6.61
C SER A 85 -12.65 7.75 5.62
N GLY A 86 -12.62 8.10 4.39
CA GLY A 86 -12.65 7.19 3.29
C GLY A 86 -14.05 7.11 2.67
N ILE A 87 -14.16 6.38 1.60
CA ILE A 87 -15.39 6.33 0.80
C ILE A 87 -16.51 5.56 1.50
N ARG A 88 -16.17 4.63 2.38
CA ARG A 88 -17.13 3.74 3.04
C ARG A 88 -17.09 3.89 4.55
N VAL A 89 -17.35 5.11 5.01
CA VAL A 89 -17.45 5.41 6.44
C VAL A 89 -18.90 5.39 6.89
N TRP A 90 -19.10 5.21 8.19
CA TRP A 90 -20.39 5.37 8.83
C TRP A 90 -20.24 6.29 10.05
N ALA A 91 -21.31 6.92 10.44
CA ALA A 91 -21.35 7.67 11.69
C ALA A 91 -21.27 6.70 12.87
N SER A 92 -20.44 7.03 13.84
CA SER A 92 -20.27 6.27 15.07
C SER A 92 -20.57 7.13 16.28
N GLU A 93 -20.98 6.49 17.35
CA GLU A 93 -21.08 7.14 18.67
C GLU A 93 -19.68 7.45 19.21
N PRO A 94 -19.54 8.48 20.07
CA PRO A 94 -18.26 8.76 20.74
C PRO A 94 -17.70 7.52 21.46
N GLY A 95 -16.43 7.21 21.20
CA GLY A 95 -15.75 6.03 21.74
C GLY A 95 -15.69 4.85 20.79
N GLU A 96 -16.53 4.78 19.78
CA GLU A 96 -16.49 3.71 18.77
C GLU A 96 -15.31 3.81 17.78
N TYR A 97 -14.57 4.89 17.86
CA TYR A 97 -13.31 5.06 17.09
C TYR A 97 -12.16 4.20 17.63
N TYR A 98 -12.26 3.73 18.86
CA TYR A 98 -11.23 2.95 19.51
C TYR A 98 -11.49 1.45 19.36
N ASN A 99 -10.46 0.72 19.01
CA ASN A 99 -10.53 -0.73 18.94
C ASN A 99 -10.76 -1.31 20.33
N ALA A 100 -11.70 -2.24 20.46
CA ALA A 100 -11.97 -2.94 21.71
C ALA A 100 -10.85 -3.92 22.08
N PHE A 101 -10.16 -4.48 21.07
CA PHE A 101 -9.15 -5.50 21.30
C PHE A 101 -7.80 -4.95 21.79
N ASP A 102 -7.41 -3.75 21.41
CA ASP A 102 -6.14 -3.14 21.83
C ASP A 102 -6.30 -1.79 22.56
N GLY A 103 -7.53 -1.28 22.64
CA GLY A 103 -7.85 0.00 23.29
C GLY A 103 -7.28 1.23 22.58
N GLN A 104 -6.75 1.06 21.38
CA GLN A 104 -6.12 2.13 20.61
C GLN A 104 -7.06 2.73 19.58
N TYR A 105 -6.74 3.92 19.14
CA TYR A 105 -7.49 4.58 18.08
C TYR A 105 -7.41 3.77 16.78
N GLY A 106 -8.57 3.41 16.24
CA GLY A 106 -8.69 2.69 14.97
C GLY A 106 -8.68 3.63 13.76
N GLY A 107 -9.39 3.26 12.71
CA GLY A 107 -9.53 4.10 11.52
C GLY A 107 -8.27 4.12 10.63
N LEU A 108 -7.98 5.26 10.05
CA LEU A 108 -6.89 5.41 9.10
C LEU A 108 -5.51 5.47 9.75
N TRP A 109 -4.51 4.85 9.13
CA TRP A 109 -3.12 5.00 9.54
C TRP A 109 -2.64 6.44 9.47
N THR A 110 -3.11 7.24 8.51
CA THR A 110 -2.84 8.68 8.44
C THR A 110 -3.29 9.41 9.70
N ARG A 111 -4.48 9.07 10.22
CA ARG A 111 -5.01 9.63 11.48
C ARG A 111 -4.23 9.16 12.71
N ASN A 112 -3.61 8.01 12.64
CA ASN A 112 -2.70 7.48 13.65
C ASN A 112 -1.27 8.05 13.53
N GLY A 113 -1.04 9.09 12.75
CA GLY A 113 0.26 9.72 12.54
C GLY A 113 1.25 8.90 11.69
N ARG A 114 0.76 7.90 10.99
CA ARG A 114 1.56 6.97 10.18
C ARG A 114 1.01 6.88 8.74
N PRO A 115 1.04 7.97 7.97
CA PRO A 115 0.55 7.92 6.60
C PRO A 115 1.37 6.95 5.74
N PRO A 116 0.74 6.22 4.82
CA PRO A 116 1.40 5.25 3.94
C PRO A 116 2.62 5.81 3.20
N GLN A 117 2.58 7.09 2.85
CA GLN A 117 3.68 7.78 2.16
C GLN A 117 5.01 7.70 2.90
N GLN A 118 5.01 7.66 4.24
CA GLN A 118 6.23 7.49 5.04
C GLN A 118 6.84 6.09 4.88
N LEU A 119 6.00 5.10 4.65
CA LEU A 119 6.45 3.71 4.53
C LEU A 119 6.78 3.34 3.08
N VAL A 120 5.87 3.56 2.16
CA VAL A 120 5.95 3.09 0.77
C VAL A 120 6.04 4.20 -0.27
N GLY A 121 6.09 5.45 0.14
CA GLY A 121 6.30 6.61 -0.72
C GLY A 121 5.03 7.16 -1.39
N VAL A 122 3.96 6.40 -1.39
CA VAL A 122 2.65 6.75 -1.97
C VAL A 122 1.52 6.39 -1.00
N GLY A 123 0.33 6.91 -1.22
CA GLY A 123 -0.84 6.55 -0.45
C GLY A 123 -2.12 6.86 -1.20
N PHE A 124 -3.20 6.23 -0.79
CA PHE A 124 -4.48 6.24 -1.46
C PHE A 124 -5.04 7.63 -1.65
N THR A 125 -5.54 7.91 -2.85
CA THR A 125 -6.08 9.22 -3.21
C THR A 125 -7.36 9.18 -4.03
N SER A 126 -7.58 8.12 -4.81
CA SER A 126 -8.74 8.08 -5.71
C SER A 126 -9.21 6.65 -5.93
N GLN A 127 -10.51 6.48 -6.09
CA GLN A 127 -11.13 5.20 -6.41
C GLN A 127 -11.96 5.31 -7.70
N GLY A 128 -11.76 4.36 -8.60
CA GLY A 128 -12.56 4.17 -9.80
C GLY A 128 -13.62 3.08 -9.62
N ASP A 129 -14.44 2.91 -10.67
CA ASP A 129 -15.50 1.88 -10.71
C ASP A 129 -15.09 0.76 -11.67
N PHE A 130 -14.17 -0.09 -11.22
CA PHE A 130 -13.67 -1.28 -11.95
C PHE A 130 -13.18 -1.03 -13.38
N VAL A 131 -12.73 0.19 -13.66
CA VAL A 131 -12.10 0.57 -14.93
C VAL A 131 -10.64 0.91 -14.66
N GLY A 132 -9.75 0.17 -15.29
CA GLY A 132 -8.31 0.44 -15.23
C GLY A 132 -7.85 1.40 -16.32
N SER A 133 -6.65 1.93 -16.16
CA SER A 133 -5.96 2.74 -17.14
C SER A 133 -4.51 2.27 -17.30
N TYR A 134 -3.66 3.06 -17.89
CA TYR A 134 -2.27 2.76 -18.18
C TYR A 134 -1.32 3.68 -17.42
N TYR A 135 -0.04 3.32 -17.43
CA TYR A 135 1.04 4.19 -16.96
C TYR A 135 1.80 4.78 -18.13
N ARG A 136 2.21 6.04 -17.99
CA ARG A 136 3.19 6.67 -18.87
C ARG A 136 4.51 6.84 -18.15
N LYS A 137 5.62 6.49 -18.83
CA LYS A 137 6.97 6.76 -18.33
C LYS A 137 7.15 8.24 -18.04
N GLN A 138 7.83 8.55 -16.95
CA GLN A 138 8.20 9.89 -16.54
C GLN A 138 9.72 10.07 -16.62
N SER A 139 10.19 11.31 -16.49
CA SER A 139 11.63 11.62 -16.57
C SER A 139 12.49 10.83 -15.58
N GLY A 140 11.93 10.44 -14.42
CA GLY A 140 12.59 9.59 -13.45
C GLY A 140 12.97 8.21 -13.97
N ALA A 141 12.33 7.72 -15.05
CA ALA A 141 12.68 6.45 -15.68
C ALA A 141 14.10 6.44 -16.29
N ALA A 142 14.64 7.60 -16.62
CA ALA A 142 16.00 7.74 -17.15
C ALA A 142 17.07 7.91 -16.06
N ASP A 143 16.68 8.08 -14.80
CA ASP A 143 17.63 8.20 -13.69
C ASP A 143 18.43 6.89 -13.53
N PRO A 144 19.77 6.94 -13.38
CA PRO A 144 20.60 5.72 -13.21
C PRO A 144 20.16 4.79 -12.09
N ARG A 145 19.48 5.30 -11.06
CA ARG A 145 18.96 4.49 -9.95
C ARG A 145 17.77 3.62 -10.35
N ALA A 146 17.05 4.00 -11.40
CA ALA A 146 15.79 3.38 -11.83
C ALA A 146 15.77 2.86 -13.26
N SER A 147 16.70 3.30 -14.12
CA SER A 147 16.72 2.96 -15.56
C SER A 147 16.78 1.45 -15.83
N TRP A 148 17.34 0.66 -14.94
CA TRP A 148 17.37 -0.80 -15.04
C TRP A 148 15.97 -1.44 -15.06
N ILE A 149 14.96 -0.79 -14.46
CA ILE A 149 13.55 -1.27 -14.43
C ILE A 149 12.99 -1.34 -15.85
N PHE A 150 13.41 -0.41 -16.70
CA PHE A 150 12.88 -0.23 -18.05
C PHE A 150 13.86 -0.68 -19.15
N LYS A 151 14.92 -1.40 -18.80
CA LYS A 151 16.01 -1.77 -19.70
C LYS A 151 15.56 -2.41 -21.02
N ASP A 152 14.53 -3.25 -20.94
CA ASP A 152 14.02 -4.00 -22.10
C ASP A 152 12.64 -3.50 -22.56
N LEU A 153 12.20 -2.34 -22.06
CA LEU A 153 10.91 -1.73 -22.37
C LEU A 153 11.13 -0.43 -23.14
N THR A 154 10.81 -0.46 -24.42
CA THR A 154 10.94 0.71 -25.32
C THR A 154 9.69 1.57 -25.33
N GLU A 155 8.55 0.98 -25.01
CA GLU A 155 7.25 1.63 -25.01
C GLU A 155 7.17 2.75 -23.96
N GLU A 156 6.57 3.87 -24.35
CA GLU A 156 6.28 5.00 -23.45
C GLU A 156 5.07 4.72 -22.56
N ILE A 157 4.10 3.95 -23.08
CA ILE A 157 2.88 3.56 -22.40
C ILE A 157 3.03 2.11 -21.93
N LEU A 158 2.70 1.87 -20.66
CA LEU A 158 2.85 0.58 -20.01
C LEU A 158 1.50 0.12 -19.44
N GLY A 159 1.15 -1.13 -19.74
CA GLY A 159 -0.02 -1.76 -19.15
C GLY A 159 -1.35 -1.17 -19.60
N ASP A 160 -1.47 -0.79 -20.88
CA ASP A 160 -2.72 -0.37 -21.53
C ASP A 160 -3.63 -1.54 -21.91
N PHE A 161 -3.40 -2.70 -21.32
CA PHE A 161 -4.17 -3.91 -21.51
C PHE A 161 -4.33 -4.66 -20.18
N GLY A 162 -5.34 -5.50 -20.09
CA GLY A 162 -5.58 -6.35 -18.93
C GLY A 162 -6.86 -7.17 -19.07
N LEU A 163 -6.89 -8.30 -18.37
CA LEU A 163 -8.08 -9.16 -18.31
C LEU A 163 -9.19 -8.57 -17.44
N SER A 164 -8.82 -7.71 -16.49
CA SER A 164 -9.75 -7.09 -15.58
C SER A 164 -9.58 -5.57 -15.65
N GLY A 165 -10.64 -4.86 -15.98
CA GLY A 165 -10.67 -3.41 -16.02
C GLY A 165 -9.91 -2.75 -17.18
N GLY A 166 -9.25 -3.51 -18.06
CA GLY A 166 -8.66 -3.01 -19.31
C GLY A 166 -7.28 -2.38 -19.19
N GLY A 167 -6.71 -2.25 -18.00
CA GLY A 167 -5.37 -1.64 -17.81
C GLY A 167 -4.74 -1.98 -16.47
N ALA A 168 -3.43 -1.69 -16.36
CA ALA A 168 -2.64 -2.00 -15.17
C ALA A 168 -2.79 -0.98 -14.04
N ALA A 169 -3.22 0.24 -14.35
CA ALA A 169 -3.49 1.29 -13.37
C ALA A 169 -4.98 1.34 -13.07
N GLY A 170 -5.40 0.78 -11.96
CA GLY A 170 -6.82 0.73 -11.79
C GLY A 170 -7.32 0.48 -10.40
N PHE A 171 -8.55 0.72 -10.28
CA PHE A 171 -9.55 0.76 -9.24
C PHE A 171 -9.20 1.68 -8.09
N GLU A 172 -8.10 1.48 -7.42
CA GLU A 172 -7.62 2.28 -6.31
C GLU A 172 -6.25 2.84 -6.65
N ILE A 173 -6.11 4.15 -6.58
CA ILE A 173 -4.94 4.87 -7.04
C ILE A 173 -4.27 5.56 -5.88
N ASP A 174 -2.97 5.36 -5.79
CA ASP A 174 -2.11 6.04 -4.85
C ASP A 174 -1.37 7.19 -5.51
N ARG A 175 -0.98 8.19 -4.70
CA ARG A 175 -0.09 9.25 -5.17
C ARG A 175 1.03 9.53 -4.18
N ALA A 176 2.12 10.07 -4.71
CA ALA A 176 3.17 10.69 -3.93
C ALA A 176 2.66 12.03 -3.35
N GLU A 177 2.84 12.26 -2.05
CA GLU A 177 2.44 13.49 -1.38
C GLU A 177 3.48 13.86 -0.30
N PRO A 178 4.32 14.88 -0.56
CA PRO A 178 5.36 15.29 0.39
C PRO A 178 4.84 15.72 1.76
N ARG A 179 3.63 16.28 1.83
CA ARG A 179 2.99 16.67 3.11
C ARG A 179 2.75 15.47 4.02
N PHE A 180 2.58 14.30 3.46
CA PHE A 180 2.39 13.03 4.17
C PHE A 180 3.67 12.20 4.28
N GLY A 181 4.80 12.71 3.82
CA GLY A 181 6.09 12.10 4.06
C GLY A 181 6.65 11.27 2.90
N THR A 182 6.13 11.44 1.67
CA THR A 182 6.86 10.94 0.49
C THR A 182 8.29 11.48 0.51
N PRO A 183 9.32 10.62 0.44
CA PRO A 183 10.71 11.07 0.48
C PRO A 183 11.04 12.06 -0.64
N THR A 184 11.79 13.10 -0.31
CA THR A 184 12.19 14.15 -1.28
C THR A 184 13.07 13.64 -2.41
N ASN A 185 13.74 12.51 -2.22
CA ASN A 185 14.58 11.83 -3.21
C ASN A 185 13.83 10.70 -3.94
N ALA A 186 12.52 10.56 -3.76
CA ALA A 186 11.71 9.62 -4.51
C ALA A 186 11.72 9.96 -6.00
N LEU A 187 11.78 8.92 -6.84
CA LEU A 187 11.70 9.06 -8.28
C LEU A 187 10.31 8.64 -8.75
N ILE A 188 9.64 9.53 -9.47
CA ILE A 188 8.45 9.17 -10.23
C ILE A 188 8.91 8.62 -11.57
N VAL A 189 8.88 7.32 -11.71
CA VAL A 189 9.37 6.63 -12.92
C VAL A 189 8.26 6.39 -13.95
N ALA A 190 7.03 6.28 -13.47
CA ALA A 190 5.82 6.23 -14.29
C ALA A 190 4.64 6.80 -13.50
N SER A 191 3.67 7.34 -14.18
CA SER A 191 2.40 7.78 -13.58
C SER A 191 1.23 7.32 -14.42
N SER A 192 0.13 7.00 -13.77
CA SER A 192 -1.11 6.67 -14.45
C SER A 192 -1.78 7.93 -15.02
N GLU A 193 -2.41 7.77 -16.15
CA GLU A 193 -3.19 8.82 -16.81
C GLU A 193 -4.34 8.21 -17.64
N GLY A 194 -5.18 9.04 -18.24
CA GLY A 194 -6.29 8.57 -19.06
C GLY A 194 -7.44 7.96 -18.25
N HIS A 195 -7.54 8.30 -16.97
CA HIS A 195 -8.62 7.83 -16.11
C HIS A 195 -9.96 8.40 -16.57
N SER A 196 -11.02 7.60 -16.41
CA SER A 196 -12.38 8.01 -16.70
C SER A 196 -12.95 8.92 -15.62
N ASP A 197 -14.09 9.57 -15.92
CA ASP A 197 -14.83 10.42 -14.98
C ASP A 197 -15.42 9.65 -13.78
N TYR A 198 -15.31 8.32 -13.78
CA TYR A 198 -15.69 7.47 -12.65
C TYR A 198 -14.68 7.45 -11.49
N PHE A 199 -13.48 8.01 -11.70
CA PHE A 199 -12.51 8.12 -10.62
C PHE A 199 -12.87 9.28 -9.70
N MET A 200 -13.16 8.97 -8.44
CA MET A 200 -13.49 9.94 -7.41
C MET A 200 -12.31 10.14 -6.45
N PRO A 201 -11.92 11.40 -6.20
CA PRO A 201 -10.97 11.69 -5.13
C PRO A 201 -11.51 11.26 -3.78
N VAL A 202 -10.65 10.71 -2.95
CA VAL A 202 -10.95 10.39 -1.57
C VAL A 202 -10.54 11.58 -0.71
N PRO A 203 -11.36 12.03 0.25
CA PRO A 203 -10.97 13.08 1.18
C PRO A 203 -9.73 12.68 1.98
N GLU A 204 -8.78 13.61 2.06
CA GLU A 204 -7.53 13.47 2.82
C GLU A 204 -7.70 13.83 4.31
#